data_341e785c69a9d1596ebcca1ccecaf0ec
#
_entry.id   341e785c69a9d1596ebcca1ccecaf0ec
#
_cell.length_a   1.000
_cell.length_b   1.000
_cell.length_c   1.000
_cell.angle_alpha   90.00
_cell.angle_beta   90.00
_cell.angle_gamma   90.00
#
_symmetry.space_group_name_H-M   'P 1'
#
loop_
_entity.id
_entity.type
_entity.pdbx_description
1 polymer ?
#
loop_
_entity_poly.entity_id
_entity_poly.type
_entity_poly.pdbx_seq_one_letter_code
_entity_poly.pdbx_strand_id
1 'polypeptide(L)'
;HDGLETSKILSQTINTLANPHIITQSFGDIPPEKMRDVILARGVNGKNQPPENTFNLEDTNVTASSCCVAASVEFSLAHKKPAEFARMVEGLTSQNPEIKTKVQLDKITDKPADSLSILDDFKTDYKLLDWNTAEVTIKPDKNAIIRAQIQNDFKDPNERSSVDVMMQSALMNLGSEDAYNSLVDKRIGPLSTNNEGL
;
A
#
# COMPACT_ATOMS: atom_id res chain seq x y z
N HIS A 1 -17.83 -1.22 3.98
CA HIS A 1 -16.56 -1.39 3.26
C HIS A 1 -16.79 -2.39 2.15
N ASP A 2 -16.50 -2.06 0.92
CA ASP A 2 -16.64 -2.99 -0.21
C ASP A 2 -15.59 -4.13 -0.12
N GLY A 3 -15.71 -4.94 0.94
CA GLY A 3 -15.03 -6.21 1.05
C GLY A 3 -13.96 -6.38 2.12
N LEU A 4 -13.65 -5.39 2.97
CA LEU A 4 -12.82 -5.58 4.16
C LEU A 4 -13.70 -5.65 5.41
N GLU A 5 -13.65 -6.76 6.14
CA GLU A 5 -14.44 -6.93 7.37
C GLU A 5 -13.83 -6.10 8.51
N THR A 6 -14.59 -5.17 9.08
CA THR A 6 -14.15 -4.30 10.17
C THR A 6 -13.62 -5.10 11.37
N SER A 7 -14.24 -6.22 11.72
CA SER A 7 -13.78 -7.07 12.81
C SER A 7 -12.40 -7.67 12.57
N LYS A 8 -12.10 -8.08 11.34
CA LYS A 8 -10.77 -8.59 10.96
C LYS A 8 -9.73 -7.47 11.01
N ILE A 9 -10.02 -6.31 10.42
CA ILE A 9 -9.12 -5.15 10.44
C ILE A 9 -8.82 -4.75 11.88
N LEU A 10 -9.84 -4.66 12.74
CA LEU A 10 -9.61 -4.34 14.16
C LEU A 10 -8.73 -5.38 14.85
N SER A 11 -9.01 -6.67 14.66
CA SER A 11 -8.21 -7.75 15.23
C SER A 11 -6.76 -7.71 14.74
N GLN A 12 -6.54 -7.53 13.45
CA GLN A 12 -5.19 -7.40 12.87
C GLN A 12 -4.46 -6.18 13.42
N THR A 13 -5.13 -5.04 13.51
CA THR A 13 -4.57 -3.81 14.09
C THR A 13 -4.13 -4.01 15.54
N ILE A 14 -4.98 -4.61 16.36
CA ILE A 14 -4.65 -4.91 17.77
C ILE A 14 -3.46 -5.85 17.87
N ASN A 15 -3.44 -6.92 17.07
CA ASN A 15 -2.34 -7.87 17.06
C ASN A 15 -1.01 -7.22 16.63
N THR A 16 -1.03 -6.37 15.60
CA THR A 16 0.14 -5.64 15.15
C THR A 16 0.64 -4.65 16.20
N LEU A 17 -0.26 -3.94 16.88
CA LEU A 17 0.12 -3.03 17.97
C LEU A 17 0.68 -3.76 19.20
N ALA A 18 0.15 -4.95 19.49
CA ALA A 18 0.65 -5.79 20.59
C ALA A 18 2.02 -6.42 20.26
N ASN A 19 2.25 -6.76 18.99
CA ASN A 19 3.48 -7.37 18.52
C ASN A 19 3.82 -6.91 17.09
N PRO A 20 4.51 -5.78 16.90
CA PRO A 20 4.87 -5.28 15.56
C PRO A 20 5.75 -6.23 14.73
N HIS A 21 6.39 -7.23 15.37
CA HIS A 21 7.21 -8.21 14.65
C HIS A 21 6.43 -9.19 13.76
N ILE A 22 5.08 -9.15 13.81
CA ILE A 22 4.25 -9.92 12.88
C ILE A 22 4.11 -9.25 11.50
N ILE A 23 4.48 -7.97 11.38
CA ILE A 23 4.48 -7.25 10.10
C ILE A 23 5.43 -7.96 9.14
N THR A 24 4.93 -8.30 7.97
CA THR A 24 5.71 -8.99 6.93
C THR A 24 5.50 -8.35 5.57
N GLN A 25 6.50 -8.49 4.71
CA GLN A 25 6.39 -8.14 3.29
C GLN A 25 5.98 -9.33 2.42
N SER A 26 5.93 -10.54 2.98
CA SER A 26 5.63 -11.77 2.24
C SER A 26 4.20 -11.78 1.70
N PHE A 27 4.03 -12.28 0.48
CA PHE A 27 2.70 -12.56 -0.09
C PHE A 27 2.11 -13.88 0.36
N GLY A 28 2.88 -14.72 1.06
CA GLY A 28 2.49 -16.08 1.36
C GLY A 28 2.53 -17.00 0.15
N ASP A 29 2.05 -18.21 0.33
CA ASP A 29 2.05 -19.27 -0.70
C ASP A 29 0.69 -19.38 -1.41
N ILE A 30 0.06 -18.25 -1.75
CA ILE A 30 -1.20 -18.25 -2.48
C ILE A 30 -0.97 -18.77 -3.89
N PRO A 31 -1.60 -19.90 -4.27
CA PRO A 31 -1.44 -20.44 -5.61
C PRO A 31 -1.83 -19.42 -6.70
N PRO A 32 -0.98 -19.21 -7.71
CA PRO A 32 -1.24 -18.22 -8.77
C PRO A 32 -2.58 -18.39 -9.48
N GLU A 33 -2.98 -19.65 -9.71
CA GLU A 33 -4.28 -19.97 -10.30
C GLU A 33 -5.45 -19.48 -9.44
N LYS A 34 -5.37 -19.64 -8.13
CA LYS A 34 -6.42 -19.14 -7.21
C LYS A 34 -6.48 -17.63 -7.18
N MET A 35 -5.32 -16.97 -7.18
CA MET A 35 -5.26 -15.52 -7.26
C MET A 35 -5.86 -15.02 -8.57
N ARG A 36 -5.51 -15.67 -9.69
CA ARG A 36 -6.08 -15.38 -11.02
C ARG A 36 -7.60 -15.54 -11.04
N ASP A 37 -8.13 -16.65 -10.50
CA ASP A 37 -9.57 -16.91 -10.46
C ASP A 37 -10.32 -15.83 -9.69
N VAL A 38 -9.80 -15.39 -8.54
CA VAL A 38 -10.42 -14.31 -7.74
C VAL A 38 -10.39 -12.98 -8.49
N ILE A 39 -9.26 -12.65 -9.14
CA ILE A 39 -9.13 -11.40 -9.93
C ILE A 39 -10.13 -11.40 -11.08
N LEU A 40 -10.22 -12.50 -11.82
CA LEU A 40 -11.15 -12.64 -12.96
C LEU A 40 -12.61 -12.61 -12.49
N ALA A 41 -12.95 -13.32 -11.42
CA ALA A 41 -14.30 -13.33 -10.88
C ALA A 41 -14.77 -11.93 -10.41
N ARG A 42 -13.88 -11.15 -9.81
CA ARG A 42 -14.17 -9.77 -9.38
C ARG A 42 -14.19 -8.79 -10.56
N GLY A 43 -13.38 -9.03 -11.58
CA GLY A 43 -13.38 -8.28 -12.82
C GLY A 43 -14.69 -8.38 -13.59
N VAL A 44 -15.31 -9.55 -13.63
CA VAL A 44 -16.60 -9.77 -14.32
C VAL A 44 -17.76 -9.03 -13.65
N ASN A 45 -17.68 -8.72 -12.37
CA ASN A 45 -18.75 -8.04 -11.61
C ASN A 45 -18.67 -6.50 -11.61
N GLY A 46 -17.79 -5.91 -12.35
CA GLY A 46 -17.87 -4.50 -12.81
C GLY A 46 -17.52 -3.41 -11.81
N LYS A 47 -17.34 -3.65 -10.50
CA LYS A 47 -17.05 -2.61 -9.53
C LYS A 47 -15.58 -2.47 -9.12
N ASN A 48 -14.79 -3.51 -9.30
CA ASN A 48 -13.39 -3.56 -8.87
C ASN A 48 -12.49 -4.19 -9.94
N GLN A 49 -12.76 -3.95 -11.22
CA GLN A 49 -11.85 -4.40 -12.28
C GLN A 49 -10.49 -3.76 -12.08
N PRO A 50 -9.41 -4.57 -12.05
CA PRO A 50 -8.10 -4.02 -12.39
C PRO A 50 -8.24 -3.32 -13.74
N PRO A 51 -7.74 -2.09 -13.88
CA PRO A 51 -7.84 -1.37 -15.14
C PRO A 51 -7.29 -2.27 -16.25
N GLU A 52 -8.10 -2.50 -17.29
CA GLU A 52 -7.69 -3.26 -18.47
C GLU A 52 -6.31 -2.76 -18.92
N ASN A 53 -5.37 -3.68 -19.13
CA ASN A 53 -4.01 -3.44 -19.63
C ASN A 53 -2.97 -2.89 -18.63
N THR A 54 -3.17 -2.92 -17.32
CA THR A 54 -2.15 -2.44 -16.36
C THR A 54 -1.14 -3.49 -15.92
N PHE A 55 -1.42 -4.77 -16.16
CA PHE A 55 -0.49 -5.88 -15.85
C PHE A 55 -0.92 -7.17 -16.57
N ASN A 56 0.05 -8.07 -16.81
CA ASN A 56 -0.23 -9.42 -17.26
C ASN A 56 -0.65 -10.28 -16.07
N LEU A 57 -1.73 -11.06 -16.18
CA LEU A 57 -2.16 -12.00 -15.13
C LEU A 57 -1.07 -13.03 -14.75
N GLU A 58 -0.16 -13.33 -15.69
CA GLU A 58 0.99 -14.20 -15.41
C GLU A 58 1.98 -13.58 -14.44
N ASP A 59 2.04 -12.25 -14.37
CA ASP A 59 2.90 -11.51 -13.43
C ASP A 59 2.38 -11.55 -11.98
N THR A 60 1.18 -12.09 -11.75
CA THR A 60 0.62 -12.24 -10.40
C THR A 60 1.31 -13.34 -9.58
N ASN A 61 2.16 -14.14 -10.20
CA ASN A 61 2.99 -15.14 -9.54
C ASN A 61 4.22 -14.46 -8.91
N VAL A 62 3.99 -13.68 -7.87
CA VAL A 62 5.06 -12.94 -7.19
C VAL A 62 5.66 -13.82 -6.10
N THR A 63 6.89 -14.26 -6.30
CA THR A 63 7.66 -15.07 -5.32
C THR A 63 8.50 -14.20 -4.39
N ALA A 64 8.77 -12.94 -4.76
CA ALA A 64 9.55 -12.01 -3.95
C ALA A 64 8.86 -10.64 -3.89
N SER A 65 8.73 -10.11 -2.69
CA SER A 65 8.15 -8.79 -2.44
C SER A 65 9.22 -7.70 -2.53
N SER A 66 8.86 -6.55 -3.12
CA SER A 66 9.68 -5.33 -3.13
C SER A 66 9.32 -4.33 -2.02
N CYS A 67 8.40 -4.69 -1.13
CA CYS A 67 7.86 -3.80 -0.09
C CYS A 67 8.71 -3.69 1.20
N CYS A 68 9.97 -4.13 1.20
CA CYS A 68 10.81 -4.14 2.42
C CYS A 68 10.91 -2.75 3.10
N VAL A 69 11.01 -1.68 2.32
CA VAL A 69 11.05 -0.30 2.84
C VAL A 69 9.70 0.06 3.47
N ALA A 70 8.60 -0.23 2.79
CA ALA A 70 7.26 0.05 3.30
C ALA A 70 6.97 -0.74 4.59
N ALA A 71 7.31 -2.03 4.63
CA ALA A 71 7.18 -2.86 5.84
C ALA A 71 8.03 -2.33 7.01
N SER A 72 9.23 -1.82 6.74
CA SER A 72 10.10 -1.21 7.76
C SER A 72 9.51 0.10 8.31
N VAL A 73 8.91 0.92 7.45
CA VAL A 73 8.21 2.14 7.87
C VAL A 73 6.97 1.79 8.70
N GLU A 74 6.19 0.82 8.24
CA GLU A 74 5.02 0.31 8.95
C GLU A 74 5.39 -0.21 10.34
N PHE A 75 6.42 -1.05 10.45
CA PHE A 75 6.96 -1.52 11.72
C PHE A 75 7.35 -0.35 12.65
N SER A 76 8.07 0.63 12.09
CA SER A 76 8.49 1.81 12.87
C SER A 76 7.31 2.62 13.39
N LEU A 77 6.24 2.76 12.59
CA LEU A 77 5.00 3.43 13.00
C LEU A 77 4.29 2.65 14.11
N ALA A 78 4.07 1.34 13.93
CA ALA A 78 3.40 0.51 14.92
C ALA A 78 4.17 0.48 16.25
N HIS A 79 5.51 0.42 16.19
CA HIS A 79 6.34 0.35 17.39
C HIS A 79 6.52 1.70 18.11
N LYS A 80 6.76 2.77 17.36
CA LYS A 80 7.13 4.08 17.93
C LYS A 80 5.98 5.06 18.03
N LYS A 81 4.94 4.90 17.20
CA LYS A 81 3.80 5.81 17.08
C LYS A 81 2.48 5.06 16.94
N PRO A 82 2.11 4.23 17.92
CA PRO A 82 0.96 3.32 17.85
C PRO A 82 -0.37 4.04 17.54
N ALA A 83 -0.58 5.23 18.08
CA ALA A 83 -1.78 6.02 17.79
C ALA A 83 -1.84 6.49 16.33
N GLU A 84 -0.70 6.88 15.76
CA GLU A 84 -0.62 7.28 14.36
C GLU A 84 -0.80 6.06 13.43
N PHE A 85 -0.20 4.92 13.78
CA PHE A 85 -0.44 3.67 13.07
C PHE A 85 -1.94 3.34 13.03
N ALA A 86 -2.63 3.35 14.19
CA ALA A 86 -4.06 3.07 14.24
C ALA A 86 -4.89 4.07 13.40
N ARG A 87 -4.56 5.37 13.45
CA ARG A 87 -5.20 6.41 12.63
C ARG A 87 -5.01 6.15 11.13
N MET A 88 -3.79 5.75 10.74
CA MET A 88 -3.51 5.43 9.33
C MET A 88 -4.30 4.20 8.89
N VAL A 89 -4.32 3.14 9.69
CA VAL A 89 -5.11 1.93 9.37
C VAL A 89 -6.59 2.29 9.19
N GLU A 90 -7.17 3.06 10.11
CA GLU A 90 -8.56 3.50 10.02
C GLU A 90 -8.85 4.22 8.69
N GLY A 91 -8.02 5.21 8.33
CA GLY A 91 -8.20 5.97 7.10
C GLY A 91 -8.02 5.13 5.85
N LEU A 92 -6.94 4.33 5.79
CA LEU A 92 -6.61 3.52 4.61
C LEU A 92 -7.54 2.32 4.40
N THR A 93 -8.26 1.86 5.43
CA THR A 93 -9.26 0.79 5.32
C THR A 93 -10.69 1.32 5.26
N SER A 94 -10.89 2.63 5.19
CA SER A 94 -12.20 3.28 5.05
C SER A 94 -12.82 3.06 3.66
N GLN A 95 -14.04 3.53 3.46
CA GLN A 95 -14.71 3.48 2.13
C GLN A 95 -13.97 4.33 1.08
N ASN A 96 -13.37 5.43 1.52
CA ASN A 96 -12.47 6.27 0.76
C ASN A 96 -11.06 6.09 1.34
N PRO A 97 -10.28 5.11 0.85
CA PRO A 97 -9.02 4.72 1.47
C PRO A 97 -7.94 5.76 1.24
N GLU A 98 -8.00 6.86 1.98
CA GLU A 98 -7.00 7.92 1.97
C GLU A 98 -6.79 8.50 3.37
N ILE A 99 -5.61 9.01 3.60
CA ILE A 99 -5.29 9.81 4.78
C ILE A 99 -4.60 11.11 4.36
N LYS A 100 -4.84 12.14 5.15
CA LYS A 100 -4.12 13.40 5.02
C LYS A 100 -3.22 13.60 6.22
N THR A 101 -1.98 13.93 5.96
CA THR A 101 -0.99 14.16 7.01
C THR A 101 -0.23 15.45 6.73
N LYS A 102 0.07 16.21 7.81
CA LYS A 102 0.87 17.42 7.70
C LYS A 102 2.34 17.06 7.80
N VAL A 103 3.11 17.54 6.86
CA VAL A 103 4.57 17.41 6.83
C VAL A 103 5.22 18.79 6.91
N GLN A 104 6.27 18.89 7.69
CA GLN A 104 7.11 20.08 7.74
C GLN A 104 8.20 19.94 6.68
N LEU A 105 8.25 20.89 5.74
CA LEU A 105 9.13 20.82 4.58
C LEU A 105 10.62 20.88 4.99
N ASP A 106 10.95 21.64 6.03
CA ASP A 106 12.29 21.73 6.62
C ASP A 106 12.75 20.43 7.33
N LYS A 107 11.86 19.42 7.45
CA LYS A 107 12.21 18.08 7.96
C LYS A 107 12.46 17.05 6.85
N ILE A 108 12.09 17.38 5.61
CA ILE A 108 12.41 16.55 4.44
C ILE A 108 13.81 16.92 3.96
N THR A 109 14.07 18.21 3.75
CA THR A 109 15.39 18.76 3.43
C THR A 109 15.60 20.07 4.22
N ASP A 110 16.84 20.55 4.30
CA ASP A 110 17.15 21.81 4.97
C ASP A 110 16.49 23.06 4.34
N LYS A 111 16.00 22.92 3.10
CA LYS A 111 15.34 23.99 2.36
C LYS A 111 13.93 23.58 1.94
N PRO A 112 12.88 24.26 2.39
CA PRO A 112 11.49 23.96 1.99
C PRO A 112 11.28 23.90 0.48
N ALA A 113 11.95 24.73 -0.32
CA ALA A 113 11.85 24.68 -1.77
C ALA A 113 12.38 23.38 -2.39
N ASP A 114 13.46 22.83 -1.87
CA ASP A 114 14.03 21.55 -2.32
C ASP A 114 13.07 20.40 -1.92
N SER A 115 12.44 20.52 -0.75
CA SER A 115 11.41 19.56 -0.30
C SER A 115 10.19 19.56 -1.21
N LEU A 116 9.74 20.72 -1.69
CA LEU A 116 8.66 20.79 -2.67
C LEU A 116 9.04 20.14 -3.99
N SER A 117 10.28 20.37 -4.46
CA SER A 117 10.77 19.69 -5.67
C SER A 117 10.74 18.18 -5.53
N ILE A 118 11.06 17.63 -4.36
CA ILE A 118 10.95 16.19 -4.08
C ILE A 118 9.48 15.73 -4.17
N LEU A 119 8.54 16.47 -3.54
CA LEU A 119 7.12 16.13 -3.62
C LEU A 119 6.60 16.16 -5.07
N ASP A 120 7.05 17.15 -5.86
CA ASP A 120 6.69 17.27 -7.28
C ASP A 120 7.32 16.15 -8.12
N ASP A 121 8.57 15.79 -7.89
CA ASP A 121 9.27 14.70 -8.59
C ASP A 121 8.57 13.34 -8.34
N PHE A 122 8.06 13.13 -7.14
CA PHE A 122 7.27 11.94 -6.80
C PHE A 122 5.80 12.06 -7.17
N LYS A 123 5.36 13.18 -7.78
CA LYS A 123 3.95 13.48 -8.10
C LYS A 123 3.03 13.28 -6.89
N THR A 124 3.54 13.59 -5.72
CA THR A 124 2.79 13.47 -4.48
C THR A 124 1.61 14.44 -4.50
N ASP A 125 0.42 13.96 -4.13
CA ASP A 125 -0.75 14.81 -3.97
C ASP A 125 -0.61 15.61 -2.67
N TYR A 126 -0.36 16.91 -2.78
CA TYR A 126 -0.19 17.78 -1.62
C TYR A 126 -0.83 19.16 -1.79
N LYS A 127 -1.09 19.81 -0.67
CA LYS A 127 -1.55 21.19 -0.59
C LYS A 127 -0.66 21.98 0.37
N LEU A 128 -0.08 23.08 -0.09
CA LEU A 128 0.62 24.01 0.81
C LEU A 128 -0.36 24.66 1.78
N LEU A 129 -0.06 24.61 3.06
CA LEU A 129 -0.78 25.27 4.13
C LEU A 129 -0.09 26.59 4.52
N ASP A 130 1.23 26.60 4.50
CA ASP A 130 2.10 27.77 4.69
C ASP A 130 3.46 27.53 4.03
N TRP A 131 4.43 28.43 4.22
CA TRP A 131 5.75 28.37 3.58
C TRP A 131 6.60 27.14 3.99
N ASN A 132 6.30 26.50 5.11
CA ASN A 132 7.05 25.33 5.63
C ASN A 132 6.17 24.11 5.89
N THR A 133 4.85 24.17 5.66
CA THR A 133 3.92 23.09 5.96
C THR A 133 3.12 22.71 4.73
N ALA A 134 3.16 21.45 4.34
CA ALA A 134 2.29 20.86 3.33
C ALA A 134 1.37 19.80 3.96
N GLU A 135 0.13 19.71 3.49
CA GLU A 135 -0.76 18.58 3.74
C GLU A 135 -0.61 17.61 2.58
N VAL A 136 -0.13 16.40 2.88
CA VAL A 136 0.11 15.33 1.89
C VAL A 136 -1.02 14.32 1.98
N THR A 137 -1.55 13.92 0.84
CA THR A 137 -2.54 12.85 0.72
C THR A 137 -1.82 11.52 0.45
N ILE A 138 -2.08 10.52 1.28
CA ILE A 138 -1.53 9.16 1.15
C ILE A 138 -2.70 8.21 0.90
N LYS A 139 -2.63 7.43 -0.18
CA LYS A 139 -3.68 6.49 -0.59
C LYS A 139 -3.05 5.21 -1.14
N PRO A 140 -3.67 4.03 -0.90
CA PRO A 140 -3.23 2.79 -1.50
C PRO A 140 -3.52 2.79 -3.00
N ASP A 141 -2.88 1.90 -3.74
CA ASP A 141 -3.21 1.69 -5.13
C ASP A 141 -4.62 1.10 -5.31
N LYS A 142 -5.16 1.19 -6.52
CA LYS A 142 -6.54 0.79 -6.86
C LYS A 142 -6.84 -0.68 -6.59
N ASN A 143 -5.83 -1.53 -6.58
CA ASN A 143 -5.95 -2.98 -6.43
C ASN A 143 -5.68 -3.47 -5.00
N ALA A 144 -5.31 -2.58 -4.08
CA ALA A 144 -4.95 -2.93 -2.70
C ALA A 144 -6.09 -3.65 -1.95
N ILE A 145 -7.34 -3.20 -2.11
CA ILE A 145 -8.50 -3.83 -1.49
C ILE A 145 -8.68 -5.26 -2.01
N ILE A 146 -8.55 -5.47 -3.33
CA ILE A 146 -8.65 -6.80 -3.95
C ILE A 146 -7.55 -7.71 -3.39
N ARG A 147 -6.32 -7.21 -3.31
CA ARG A 147 -5.20 -7.96 -2.75
C ARG A 147 -5.43 -8.33 -1.28
N ALA A 148 -5.88 -7.37 -0.47
CA ALA A 148 -6.18 -7.60 0.93
C ALA A 148 -7.30 -8.64 1.13
N GLN A 149 -8.29 -8.66 0.25
CA GLN A 149 -9.35 -9.67 0.28
C GLN A 149 -8.84 -11.05 -0.10
N ILE A 150 -7.99 -11.15 -1.14
CA ILE A 150 -7.36 -12.42 -1.55
C ILE A 150 -6.62 -13.03 -0.37
N GLN A 151 -5.81 -12.25 0.33
CA GLN A 151 -5.05 -12.75 1.48
C GLN A 151 -5.95 -13.14 2.66
N ASN A 152 -7.05 -12.44 2.89
CA ASN A 152 -8.05 -12.86 3.88
C ASN A 152 -8.72 -14.20 3.56
N ASP A 153 -8.92 -14.48 2.26
CA ASP A 153 -9.60 -15.69 1.83
C ASP A 153 -8.68 -16.92 1.88
N PHE A 154 -7.38 -16.73 1.62
CA PHE A 154 -6.41 -17.83 1.50
C PHE A 154 -5.47 -18.01 2.69
N LYS A 155 -5.56 -17.22 3.71
CA LYS A 155 -4.88 -17.27 5.02
C LYS A 155 -3.63 -18.17 5.08
N ASP A 156 -2.48 -17.57 4.90
CA ASP A 156 -1.19 -18.14 5.24
C ASP A 156 -0.66 -17.37 6.49
N PRO A 157 -0.22 -18.07 7.54
CA PRO A 157 0.32 -17.39 8.74
C PRO A 157 1.57 -16.56 8.47
N ASN A 158 2.23 -16.76 7.33
CA ASN A 158 3.44 -16.04 6.94
C ASN A 158 3.18 -14.92 5.91
N GLU A 159 1.92 -14.69 5.54
CA GLU A 159 1.55 -13.65 4.58
C GLU A 159 1.22 -12.32 5.25
N ARG A 160 1.23 -11.26 4.44
CA ARG A 160 0.72 -9.95 4.86
C ARG A 160 -0.72 -10.06 5.32
N SER A 161 -1.04 -9.43 6.44
CA SER A 161 -2.43 -9.17 6.83
C SER A 161 -3.07 -8.16 5.85
N SER A 162 -4.41 -8.02 5.90
CA SER A 162 -5.08 -6.95 5.13
C SER A 162 -4.60 -5.56 5.54
N VAL A 163 -4.24 -5.38 6.82
CA VAL A 163 -3.66 -4.14 7.33
C VAL A 163 -2.30 -3.89 6.66
N ASP A 164 -1.41 -4.89 6.63
CA ASP A 164 -0.10 -4.76 5.99
C ASP A 164 -0.24 -4.44 4.50
N VAL A 165 -1.17 -5.11 3.80
CA VAL A 165 -1.42 -4.84 2.37
C VAL A 165 -1.82 -3.38 2.15
N MET A 166 -2.77 -2.87 2.92
CA MET A 166 -3.27 -1.50 2.75
C MET A 166 -2.21 -0.46 3.12
N MET A 167 -1.48 -0.67 4.23
CA MET A 167 -0.41 0.22 4.68
C MET A 167 0.77 0.23 3.71
N GLN A 168 1.29 -0.95 3.36
CA GLN A 168 2.44 -1.06 2.46
C GLN A 168 2.11 -0.57 1.06
N SER A 169 0.90 -0.87 0.56
CA SER A 169 0.43 -0.33 -0.72
C SER A 169 0.41 1.21 -0.72
N ALA A 170 -0.12 1.83 0.32
CA ALA A 170 -0.19 3.28 0.42
C ALA A 170 1.22 3.93 0.46
N LEU A 171 2.15 3.34 1.21
CA LEU A 171 3.54 3.80 1.29
C LEU A 171 4.29 3.60 -0.02
N MET A 172 4.10 2.45 -0.70
CA MET A 172 4.70 2.18 -2.00
C MET A 172 4.12 3.09 -3.09
N ASN A 173 2.80 3.33 -3.06
CA ASN A 173 2.14 4.20 -4.01
C ASN A 173 2.63 5.64 -3.90
N LEU A 174 2.82 6.15 -2.68
CA LEU A 174 3.41 7.46 -2.42
C LEU A 174 4.81 7.59 -3.04
N GLY A 175 5.65 6.56 -2.95
CA GLY A 175 7.03 6.56 -3.48
C GLY A 175 7.16 6.17 -4.95
N SER A 176 6.07 5.87 -5.66
CA SER A 176 6.07 5.37 -7.04
C SER A 176 5.28 6.20 -8.04
N GLU A 177 4.95 7.44 -7.71
CA GLU A 177 4.16 8.33 -8.56
C GLU A 177 2.78 7.74 -8.92
N ASP A 178 2.08 7.15 -7.95
CA ASP A 178 0.80 6.45 -8.14
C ASP A 178 0.87 5.28 -9.15
N ALA A 179 2.06 4.74 -9.40
CA ALA A 179 2.29 3.67 -10.37
C ALA A 179 2.44 2.28 -9.73
N TYR A 180 2.34 2.15 -8.40
CA TYR A 180 2.40 0.86 -7.72
C TYR A 180 1.14 0.03 -7.97
N ASN A 181 1.29 -1.31 -8.04
CA ASN A 181 0.18 -2.24 -8.16
C ASN A 181 0.35 -3.40 -7.17
N SER A 182 -0.54 -3.48 -6.18
CA SER A 182 -0.54 -4.49 -5.13
C SER A 182 -0.71 -5.93 -5.62
N LEU A 183 -1.30 -6.15 -6.79
CA LEU A 183 -1.53 -7.51 -7.30
C LEU A 183 -0.23 -8.16 -7.77
N VAL A 184 0.71 -7.37 -8.28
CA VAL A 184 1.98 -7.84 -8.83
C VAL A 184 3.20 -7.34 -8.05
N ASP A 185 2.99 -6.55 -6.99
CA ASP A 185 4.03 -5.94 -6.16
C ASP A 185 5.11 -5.20 -6.95
N LYS A 186 4.70 -4.50 -7.98
CA LYS A 186 5.60 -3.80 -8.90
C LYS A 186 5.07 -2.41 -9.22
N ARG A 187 6.00 -1.52 -9.57
CA ARG A 187 5.65 -0.29 -10.27
C ARG A 187 5.23 -0.64 -11.69
N ILE A 188 4.07 -0.16 -12.13
CA ILE A 188 3.57 -0.32 -13.50
C ILE A 188 3.54 1.07 -14.14
N GLY A 189 4.14 1.21 -15.31
CA GLY A 189 4.13 2.46 -16.06
C GLY A 189 5.29 2.57 -17.04
N PRO A 190 5.33 3.61 -17.87
CA PRO A 190 6.31 3.75 -18.96
C PRO A 190 7.77 3.86 -18.48
N LEU A 191 8.00 4.02 -17.15
CA LEU A 191 9.32 4.02 -16.54
C LEU A 191 9.66 2.70 -15.83
N SER A 192 8.82 1.67 -15.90
CA SER A 192 9.22 0.33 -15.48
C SER A 192 10.21 -0.21 -16.52
N THR A 193 11.46 0.25 -16.45
CA THR A 193 12.55 -0.47 -17.08
C THR A 193 12.58 -1.85 -16.46
N ASN A 194 12.38 -2.86 -17.28
CA ASN A 194 12.69 -4.22 -16.91
C ASN A 194 14.10 -4.19 -16.31
N ASN A 195 14.24 -4.47 -15.01
CA ASN A 195 15.53 -4.71 -14.37
C ASN A 195 16.05 -6.09 -14.83
N GLU A 196 16.18 -6.27 -16.13
CA GLU A 196 17.04 -7.26 -16.72
C GLU A 196 18.35 -6.54 -17.04
N GLY A 197 19.17 -6.34 -16.03
CA GLY A 197 20.48 -5.76 -16.23
C GLY A 197 21.02 -4.97 -15.05
N LEU A 198 21.24 -5.62 -13.91
CA LEU A 198 22.32 -5.33 -12.96
C LEU A 198 22.77 -6.64 -12.30
#